data_bf4ad6dd90d4d50303d88075854b4621
#
_entry.id   bf4ad6dd90d4d50303d88075854b4621
#
_cell.length_a   1.000
_cell.length_b   1.000
_cell.length_c   1.000
_cell.angle_alpha   90.00
_cell.angle_beta   90.00
_cell.angle_gamma   90.00
#
_symmetry.space_group_name_H-M   'P 1'
#
loop_
_entity.id
_entity.type
_entity.pdbx_description
1 polymer ?
#
loop_
_entity_poly.entity_id
_entity_poly.type
_entity_poly.pdbx_seq_one_letter_code
_entity_poly.pdbx_strand_id
1 'polypeptide(L)'
;MNLNWLRIAAGATLIAAHCAALAQNYPARTIRLVIPFAPGGNTDIIGRTFVPKMAEILGQQIIIDNRGGAGSIIGTEAVMRAAPDGYTLLLASAAHTINPAMVKKLPYDSIKDFTPLGVVADVPTALVLHPSLPAKNVKEFVALAKARPNDIFYSTSGIGTVGHLASELLISTAGIKLTAVHYKGTGPSMVDLVGGHVQMQFPSMPAAVPYVAANRMRMIAQTGEKRSPAAPAVPTMLEQGYKDFIVSSGFAMFGPANLPKAIADRVNAAMAQSLKDPKVNKSLLEQGAEPTGTSPEAHDKFNRAEIQKWIKVVRDARIEMQ
;
A
#
# COMPACT_ATOMS: atom_id res chain seq x y z
N MET A 1 39.45 41.04 10.58
CA MET A 1 38.23 40.20 10.68
C MET A 1 37.39 40.54 9.46
N ASN A 2 37.28 39.60 8.49
CA ASN A 2 36.75 39.89 7.15
C ASN A 2 35.23 40.11 7.15
N LEU A 3 34.80 41.27 6.70
CA LEU A 3 33.41 41.73 6.58
C LEU A 3 32.52 40.75 5.76
N ASN A 4 33.16 39.93 4.93
CA ASN A 4 32.50 38.91 4.10
C ASN A 4 31.97 37.73 4.94
N TRP A 5 32.66 37.32 6.00
CA TRP A 5 32.21 36.24 6.90
C TRP A 5 30.97 36.63 7.72
N LEU A 6 30.90 37.90 8.15
CA LEU A 6 29.73 38.46 8.84
C LEU A 6 28.50 38.52 7.91
N ARG A 7 28.68 38.82 6.62
CA ARG A 7 27.59 38.83 5.63
C ARG A 7 27.07 37.44 5.31
N ILE A 8 27.97 36.44 5.22
CA ILE A 8 27.61 35.03 4.99
C ILE A 8 26.87 34.47 6.23
N ALA A 9 27.38 34.74 7.42
CA ALA A 9 26.70 34.30 8.68
C ALA A 9 25.34 34.96 8.86
N ALA A 10 25.18 36.25 8.59
CA ALA A 10 23.89 36.95 8.65
C ALA A 10 22.90 36.43 7.58
N GLY A 11 23.38 36.09 6.37
CA GLY A 11 22.54 35.48 5.35
C GLY A 11 22.05 34.10 5.72
N ALA A 12 22.91 33.24 6.29
CA ALA A 12 22.56 31.90 6.74
C ALA A 12 21.56 31.94 7.91
N THR A 13 21.71 32.89 8.82
CA THR A 13 20.79 33.07 9.97
C THR A 13 19.40 33.57 9.51
N LEU A 14 19.35 34.46 8.52
CA LEU A 14 18.09 34.93 7.93
C LEU A 14 17.34 33.82 7.18
N ILE A 15 18.04 32.97 6.47
CA ILE A 15 17.44 31.81 5.75
C ILE A 15 16.91 30.78 6.77
N ALA A 16 17.67 30.49 7.82
CA ALA A 16 17.24 29.57 8.90
C ALA A 16 16.02 30.11 9.66
N ALA A 17 15.96 31.43 9.92
CA ALA A 17 14.83 32.07 10.57
C ALA A 17 13.56 32.08 9.71
N HIS A 18 13.68 32.23 8.37
CA HIS A 18 12.55 32.12 7.44
C HIS A 18 12.00 30.70 7.37
N CYS A 19 12.85 29.67 7.33
CA CYS A 19 12.42 28.27 7.36
C CYS A 19 11.70 27.91 8.67
N ALA A 20 12.16 28.43 9.81
CA ALA A 20 11.52 28.23 11.11
C ALA A 20 10.15 28.94 11.22
N ALA A 21 10.01 30.15 10.65
CA ALA A 21 8.75 30.88 10.65
C ALA A 21 7.68 30.24 9.75
N LEU A 22 8.06 29.60 8.65
CA LEU A 22 7.12 28.86 7.79
C LEU A 22 6.60 27.58 8.45
N ALA A 23 7.40 26.93 9.28
CA ALA A 23 7.00 25.73 10.00
C ALA A 23 6.04 26.02 11.16
N GLN A 24 6.09 27.19 11.77
CA GLN A 24 5.20 27.55 12.88
C GLN A 24 3.73 27.74 12.46
N ASN A 25 3.45 28.01 11.18
CA ASN A 25 2.10 28.20 10.63
C ASN A 25 1.62 27.06 9.72
N TYR A 26 2.36 25.95 9.64
CA TYR A 26 1.92 24.81 8.82
C TYR A 26 0.91 23.93 9.58
N PRO A 27 -0.22 23.55 8.95
CA PRO A 27 -0.70 23.98 7.63
C PRO A 27 -1.58 25.27 7.74
N ALA A 28 -1.39 26.22 6.81
CA ALA A 28 -2.19 27.44 6.70
C ALA A 28 -3.22 27.43 5.57
N ARG A 29 -3.23 26.37 4.74
CA ARG A 29 -4.14 26.18 3.61
C ARG A 29 -4.45 24.69 3.41
N THR A 30 -5.41 24.39 2.55
CA THR A 30 -5.80 23.03 2.19
C THR A 30 -4.61 22.18 1.72
N ILE A 31 -4.50 20.96 2.25
CA ILE A 31 -3.53 19.94 1.86
C ILE A 31 -4.16 19.06 0.79
N ARG A 32 -3.41 18.71 -0.24
CA ARG A 32 -3.79 17.72 -1.24
C ARG A 32 -3.10 16.40 -0.95
N LEU A 33 -3.87 15.35 -0.70
CA LEU A 33 -3.37 13.99 -0.56
C LEU A 33 -3.63 13.22 -1.86
N VAL A 34 -2.58 13.00 -2.63
CA VAL A 34 -2.65 12.23 -3.87
C VAL A 34 -2.73 10.75 -3.53
N ILE A 35 -3.72 10.07 -4.08
CA ILE A 35 -3.86 8.62 -4.07
C ILE A 35 -3.66 8.13 -5.50
N PRO A 36 -2.59 7.36 -5.80
CA PRO A 36 -2.22 7.01 -7.17
C PRO A 36 -3.05 5.85 -7.75
N PHE A 37 -4.34 5.80 -7.37
CA PHE A 37 -5.31 4.79 -7.79
C PHE A 37 -6.70 5.39 -7.96
N ALA A 38 -7.56 4.70 -8.72
CA ALA A 38 -8.95 5.08 -8.88
C ALA A 38 -9.72 5.10 -7.55
N PRO A 39 -10.75 5.94 -7.42
CA PRO A 39 -11.64 5.94 -6.26
C PRO A 39 -12.24 4.56 -5.98
N GLY A 40 -12.52 4.27 -4.71
CA GLY A 40 -13.11 2.99 -4.27
C GLY A 40 -12.13 1.83 -4.22
N GLY A 41 -10.86 2.03 -4.55
CA GLY A 41 -9.79 1.05 -4.35
C GLY A 41 -9.28 1.05 -2.90
N ASN A 42 -8.47 0.04 -2.55
CA ASN A 42 -7.98 -0.16 -1.19
C ASN A 42 -7.32 1.08 -0.58
N THR A 43 -6.45 1.77 -1.34
CA THR A 43 -5.75 2.97 -0.88
C THR A 43 -6.74 4.10 -0.61
N ASP A 44 -7.78 4.22 -1.43
CA ASP A 44 -8.83 5.24 -1.27
C ASP A 44 -9.69 4.95 -0.02
N ILE A 45 -10.05 3.68 0.20
CA ILE A 45 -10.81 3.25 1.39
C ILE A 45 -10.02 3.57 2.66
N ILE A 46 -8.74 3.17 2.73
CA ILE A 46 -7.86 3.46 3.86
C ILE A 46 -7.74 4.98 4.07
N GLY A 47 -7.47 5.74 3.00
CA GLY A 47 -7.36 7.19 3.05
C GLY A 47 -8.61 7.85 3.64
N ARG A 48 -9.80 7.51 3.10
CA ARG A 48 -11.08 8.07 3.57
C ARG A 48 -11.43 7.70 5.02
N THR A 49 -10.83 6.63 5.55
CA THR A 49 -11.06 6.23 6.95
C THR A 49 -10.32 7.14 7.94
N PHE A 50 -9.05 7.51 7.70
CA PHE A 50 -8.28 8.28 8.68
C PHE A 50 -8.13 9.77 8.35
N VAL A 51 -8.20 10.16 7.08
CA VAL A 51 -7.99 11.55 6.63
C VAL A 51 -8.94 12.57 7.28
N PRO A 52 -10.23 12.30 7.49
CA PRO A 52 -11.11 13.25 8.19
C PRO A 52 -10.61 13.60 9.59
N LYS A 53 -10.15 12.59 10.36
CA LYS A 53 -9.60 12.81 11.70
C LYS A 53 -8.24 13.50 11.66
N MET A 54 -7.41 13.16 10.68
CA MET A 54 -6.12 13.85 10.47
C MET A 54 -6.33 15.32 10.12
N ALA A 55 -7.33 15.65 9.30
CA ALA A 55 -7.69 17.04 8.96
C ALA A 55 -8.15 17.84 10.19
N GLU A 56 -8.97 17.23 11.06
CA GLU A 56 -9.37 17.80 12.34
C GLU A 56 -8.15 18.14 13.23
N ILE A 57 -7.21 17.21 13.36
CA ILE A 57 -5.99 17.38 14.18
C ILE A 57 -5.07 18.47 13.60
N LEU A 58 -4.97 18.57 12.29
CA LEU A 58 -4.16 19.60 11.63
C LEU A 58 -4.85 20.98 11.62
N GLY A 59 -6.17 21.02 11.82
CA GLY A 59 -6.97 22.26 11.72
C GLY A 59 -7.12 22.77 10.29
N GLN A 60 -6.88 21.91 9.29
CA GLN A 60 -6.98 22.28 7.87
C GLN A 60 -7.58 21.13 7.04
N GLN A 61 -8.31 21.49 6.01
CA GLN A 61 -8.90 20.53 5.10
C GLN A 61 -7.83 19.71 4.34
N ILE A 62 -8.05 18.41 4.21
CA ILE A 62 -7.27 17.53 3.35
C ILE A 62 -8.18 17.00 2.24
N ILE A 63 -7.83 17.33 0.99
CA ILE A 63 -8.57 16.85 -0.19
C ILE A 63 -7.87 15.63 -0.75
N ILE A 64 -8.60 14.54 -0.91
CA ILE A 64 -8.13 13.33 -1.59
C ILE A 64 -8.22 13.57 -3.11
N ASP A 65 -7.07 13.44 -3.79
CA ASP A 65 -6.92 13.57 -5.24
C ASP A 65 -6.52 12.21 -5.83
N ASN A 66 -7.47 11.49 -6.39
CA ASN A 66 -7.25 10.18 -7.01
C ASN A 66 -6.62 10.33 -8.40
N ARG A 67 -5.35 9.96 -8.55
CA ARG A 67 -4.57 10.03 -9.82
C ARG A 67 -4.05 8.64 -10.20
N GLY A 68 -4.96 7.78 -10.67
CA GLY A 68 -4.61 6.44 -11.13
C GLY A 68 -3.87 6.44 -12.48
N GLY A 69 -3.19 5.33 -12.76
CA GLY A 69 -2.58 5.02 -14.05
C GLY A 69 -1.15 4.47 -13.95
N ALA A 70 -0.78 3.66 -14.94
CA ALA A 70 0.54 3.02 -15.06
C ALA A 70 1.03 2.36 -13.74
N GLY A 71 0.19 1.56 -13.07
CA GLY A 71 0.60 0.88 -11.84
C GLY A 71 0.95 1.82 -10.68
N SER A 72 0.26 2.95 -10.52
CA SER A 72 0.51 4.06 -9.58
C SER A 72 1.55 5.10 -10.01
N ILE A 73 2.28 4.89 -11.09
CA ILE A 73 3.41 5.75 -11.50
C ILE A 73 2.96 7.19 -11.71
N ILE A 74 1.83 7.43 -12.40
CA ILE A 74 1.36 8.78 -12.75
C ILE A 74 1.12 9.64 -11.50
N GLY A 75 0.38 9.12 -10.52
CA GLY A 75 0.09 9.85 -9.28
C GLY A 75 1.34 10.03 -8.41
N THR A 76 2.20 9.03 -8.35
CA THR A 76 3.46 9.08 -7.58
C THR A 76 4.43 10.12 -8.17
N GLU A 77 4.60 10.15 -9.50
CA GLU A 77 5.41 11.15 -10.20
C GLU A 77 4.88 12.58 -9.99
N ALA A 78 3.56 12.76 -9.94
CA ALA A 78 2.96 14.06 -9.68
C ALA A 78 3.34 14.62 -8.29
N VAL A 79 3.51 13.76 -7.28
CA VAL A 79 4.00 14.16 -5.95
C VAL A 79 5.50 14.38 -5.96
N MET A 80 6.29 13.54 -6.63
CA MET A 80 7.74 13.73 -6.79
C MET A 80 8.07 15.12 -7.36
N ARG A 81 7.28 15.60 -8.33
CA ARG A 81 7.46 16.92 -8.97
C ARG A 81 6.87 18.09 -8.17
N ALA A 82 6.18 17.85 -7.05
CA ALA A 82 5.56 18.91 -6.26
C ALA A 82 6.61 19.66 -5.41
N ALA A 83 6.25 20.90 -4.99
CA ALA A 83 7.07 21.65 -4.06
C ALA A 83 7.16 20.94 -2.70
N PRO A 84 8.33 20.94 -2.04
CA PRO A 84 8.51 20.31 -0.74
C PRO A 84 8.01 21.21 0.42
N ASP A 85 6.77 21.66 0.33
CA ASP A 85 6.13 22.60 1.26
C ASP A 85 5.04 21.94 2.15
N GLY A 86 4.82 20.62 1.98
CA GLY A 86 3.85 19.85 2.73
C GLY A 86 2.40 19.91 2.24
N TYR A 87 2.10 20.70 1.22
CA TYR A 87 0.73 20.85 0.71
C TYR A 87 0.36 19.87 -0.41
N THR A 88 1.31 19.07 -0.87
CA THR A 88 1.05 17.92 -1.75
C THR A 88 1.74 16.70 -1.16
N LEU A 89 0.95 15.74 -0.71
CA LEU A 89 1.39 14.51 -0.07
C LEU A 89 0.92 13.31 -0.88
N LEU A 90 1.55 12.17 -0.70
CA LEU A 90 1.21 10.89 -1.32
C LEU A 90 0.72 9.92 -0.24
N LEU A 91 -0.37 9.22 -0.51
CA LEU A 91 -0.71 7.97 0.18
C LEU A 91 -0.48 6.83 -0.81
N ALA A 92 0.61 6.12 -0.65
CA ALA A 92 1.01 5.01 -1.49
C ALA A 92 0.59 3.66 -0.89
N SER A 93 0.45 2.65 -1.75
CA SER A 93 0.41 1.24 -1.38
C SER A 93 1.77 0.59 -1.64
N ALA A 94 1.87 -0.72 -1.43
CA ALA A 94 3.07 -1.50 -1.75
C ALA A 94 3.53 -1.37 -3.23
N ALA A 95 2.71 -0.86 -4.15
CA ALA A 95 3.16 -0.54 -5.50
C ALA A 95 4.37 0.40 -5.53
N HIS A 96 4.50 1.30 -4.54
CA HIS A 96 5.66 2.18 -4.41
C HIS A 96 6.97 1.41 -4.17
N THR A 97 6.92 0.31 -3.45
CA THR A 97 8.08 -0.55 -3.15
C THR A 97 8.27 -1.67 -4.17
N ILE A 98 7.22 -2.03 -4.91
CA ILE A 98 7.23 -3.07 -5.94
C ILE A 98 7.72 -2.53 -7.30
N ASN A 99 7.33 -1.32 -7.67
CA ASN A 99 7.67 -0.74 -8.97
C ASN A 99 9.17 -0.74 -9.29
N PRO A 100 10.10 -0.49 -8.34
CA PRO A 100 11.54 -0.63 -8.60
C PRO A 100 11.98 -2.02 -9.06
N ALA A 101 11.23 -3.06 -8.69
CA ALA A 101 11.50 -4.44 -9.11
C ALA A 101 10.81 -4.84 -10.42
N MET A 102 9.73 -4.14 -10.79
CA MET A 102 8.85 -4.54 -11.90
C MET A 102 8.96 -3.66 -13.14
N VAL A 103 9.43 -2.43 -13.01
CA VAL A 103 9.41 -1.43 -14.08
C VAL A 103 10.84 -1.09 -14.50
N LYS A 104 11.20 -1.40 -15.76
CA LYS A 104 12.56 -1.17 -16.30
C LYS A 104 12.98 0.31 -16.33
N LYS A 105 12.04 1.21 -16.59
CA LYS A 105 12.29 2.67 -16.70
C LYS A 105 11.32 3.42 -15.80
N LEU A 106 11.52 3.30 -14.49
CA LEU A 106 10.75 4.07 -13.53
C LEU A 106 11.18 5.54 -13.57
N PRO A 107 10.25 6.52 -13.67
CA PRO A 107 10.59 7.93 -13.80
C PRO A 107 11.02 8.59 -12.48
N TYR A 108 11.14 7.84 -11.40
CA TYR A 108 11.54 8.29 -10.06
C TYR A 108 12.31 7.20 -9.31
N ASP A 109 13.10 7.61 -8.33
CA ASP A 109 13.71 6.74 -7.32
C ASP A 109 12.80 6.71 -6.08
N SER A 110 12.22 5.54 -5.77
CA SER A 110 11.28 5.37 -4.64
C SER A 110 11.88 5.67 -3.26
N ILE A 111 13.19 5.88 -3.16
CA ILE A 111 13.88 6.23 -1.91
C ILE A 111 14.31 7.70 -1.93
N LYS A 112 15.02 8.14 -2.98
CA LYS A 112 15.68 9.45 -3.00
C LYS A 112 14.73 10.61 -3.30
N ASP A 113 13.68 10.36 -4.08
CA ASP A 113 12.78 11.40 -4.56
C ASP A 113 11.60 11.66 -3.62
N PHE A 114 11.57 10.98 -2.47
CA PHE A 114 10.50 11.09 -1.49
C PHE A 114 11.02 11.22 -0.06
N THR A 115 10.27 11.96 0.76
CA THR A 115 10.44 12.01 2.21
C THR A 115 9.42 11.09 2.86
N PRO A 116 9.84 10.03 3.58
CA PRO A 116 8.93 9.13 4.29
C PRO A 116 8.24 9.87 5.44
N LEU A 117 6.93 9.68 5.60
CA LEU A 117 6.12 10.35 6.63
C LEU A 117 5.51 9.38 7.65
N GLY A 118 5.59 8.09 7.38
CA GLY A 118 5.09 7.04 8.27
C GLY A 118 4.24 6.00 7.51
N VAL A 119 4.25 4.77 8.00
CA VAL A 119 3.34 3.70 7.57
C VAL A 119 2.01 3.90 8.29
N VAL A 120 0.94 3.98 7.53
CA VAL A 120 -0.44 4.18 8.01
C VAL A 120 -1.01 2.88 8.54
N ALA A 121 -0.95 1.84 7.71
CA ALA A 121 -1.47 0.52 8.05
C ALA A 121 -0.73 -0.57 7.28
N ASP A 122 -0.65 -1.73 7.88
CA ASP A 122 -0.30 -2.98 7.21
C ASP A 122 -1.57 -3.76 6.88
N VAL A 123 -1.66 -4.25 5.65
CA VAL A 123 -2.88 -4.88 5.15
C VAL A 123 -2.52 -6.21 4.48
N PRO A 124 -2.74 -7.33 5.16
CA PRO A 124 -2.55 -8.64 4.53
C PRO A 124 -3.51 -8.83 3.36
N THR A 125 -3.14 -9.70 2.45
CA THR A 125 -4.04 -10.21 1.41
C THR A 125 -4.78 -11.45 1.89
N ALA A 126 -5.81 -11.82 1.17
CA ALA A 126 -6.58 -13.04 1.41
C ALA A 126 -6.61 -13.91 0.16
N LEU A 127 -6.34 -15.20 0.28
CA LEU A 127 -6.62 -16.14 -0.79
C LEU A 127 -8.13 -16.41 -0.82
N VAL A 128 -8.80 -15.86 -1.82
CA VAL A 128 -10.23 -16.03 -2.03
C VAL A 128 -10.50 -16.83 -3.29
N LEU A 129 -11.52 -17.67 -3.21
CA LEU A 129 -12.01 -18.51 -4.29
C LEU A 129 -13.47 -18.17 -4.61
N HIS A 130 -13.83 -18.25 -5.88
CA HIS A 130 -15.23 -18.31 -6.27
C HIS A 130 -15.88 -19.59 -5.70
N PRO A 131 -17.14 -19.56 -5.22
CA PRO A 131 -17.79 -20.71 -4.60
C PRO A 131 -17.90 -21.95 -5.49
N SER A 132 -17.79 -21.81 -6.82
CA SER A 132 -17.77 -22.94 -7.77
C SER A 132 -16.57 -23.88 -7.63
N LEU A 133 -15.44 -23.39 -7.07
CA LEU A 133 -14.29 -24.26 -6.81
C LEU A 133 -14.55 -25.10 -5.54
N PRO A 134 -14.49 -26.45 -5.61
CA PRO A 134 -14.74 -27.34 -4.50
C PRO A 134 -13.51 -27.48 -3.57
N ALA A 135 -12.94 -26.34 -3.12
CA ALA A 135 -11.78 -26.30 -2.22
C ALA A 135 -12.11 -25.44 -0.98
N LYS A 136 -11.81 -25.93 0.21
CA LYS A 136 -12.10 -25.29 1.51
C LYS A 136 -10.82 -24.83 2.24
N ASN A 137 -9.66 -25.23 1.79
CA ASN A 137 -8.35 -24.90 2.33
C ASN A 137 -7.30 -24.89 1.20
N VAL A 138 -6.09 -24.43 1.51
CA VAL A 138 -5.01 -24.31 0.51
C VAL A 138 -4.59 -25.68 -0.02
N LYS A 139 -4.55 -26.72 0.81
CA LYS A 139 -4.19 -28.07 0.39
C LYS A 139 -5.14 -28.62 -0.68
N GLU A 140 -6.45 -28.47 -0.48
CA GLU A 140 -7.48 -28.88 -1.43
C GLU A 140 -7.40 -28.08 -2.74
N PHE A 141 -7.19 -26.74 -2.62
CA PHE A 141 -7.01 -25.89 -3.79
C PHE A 141 -5.79 -26.30 -4.62
N VAL A 142 -4.65 -26.52 -3.98
CA VAL A 142 -3.42 -26.94 -4.65
C VAL A 142 -3.59 -28.32 -5.31
N ALA A 143 -4.25 -29.26 -4.65
CA ALA A 143 -4.55 -30.58 -5.25
C ALA A 143 -5.43 -30.43 -6.50
N LEU A 144 -6.47 -29.60 -6.44
CA LEU A 144 -7.34 -29.30 -7.58
C LEU A 144 -6.55 -28.65 -8.74
N ALA A 145 -5.71 -27.66 -8.44
CA ALA A 145 -4.91 -26.97 -9.44
C ALA A 145 -3.86 -27.89 -10.10
N LYS A 146 -3.30 -28.85 -9.37
CA LYS A 146 -2.41 -29.89 -9.94
C LYS A 146 -3.13 -30.87 -10.86
N ALA A 147 -4.38 -31.20 -10.53
CA ALA A 147 -5.20 -32.08 -11.37
C ALA A 147 -5.73 -31.37 -12.63
N ARG A 148 -5.76 -30.05 -12.65
CA ARG A 148 -6.34 -29.22 -13.71
C ARG A 148 -5.37 -28.08 -14.10
N PRO A 149 -4.19 -28.38 -14.66
CA PRO A 149 -3.18 -27.36 -14.99
C PRO A 149 -3.69 -26.39 -16.05
N ASN A 150 -3.52 -25.08 -15.79
CA ASN A 150 -3.98 -23.92 -16.58
C ASN A 150 -5.51 -23.76 -16.74
N ASP A 151 -6.31 -24.55 -16.05
CA ASP A 151 -7.78 -24.56 -16.15
C ASP A 151 -8.44 -23.60 -15.15
N ILE A 152 -7.69 -23.19 -14.13
CA ILE A 152 -8.13 -22.23 -13.11
C ILE A 152 -7.55 -20.87 -13.48
N PHE A 153 -8.45 -19.89 -13.67
CA PHE A 153 -8.09 -18.51 -13.93
C PHE A 153 -7.97 -17.74 -12.62
N TYR A 154 -6.90 -17.00 -12.45
CA TYR A 154 -6.77 -16.04 -11.34
C TYR A 154 -6.75 -14.60 -11.84
N SER A 155 -7.40 -13.73 -11.08
CA SER A 155 -7.41 -12.30 -11.38
C SER A 155 -6.41 -11.53 -10.54
N THR A 156 -5.92 -10.41 -11.08
CA THR A 156 -5.11 -9.42 -10.35
C THR A 156 -5.63 -8.02 -10.62
N SER A 157 -5.38 -7.09 -9.72
CA SER A 157 -5.67 -5.67 -9.94
C SER A 157 -4.70 -4.97 -10.89
N GLY A 158 -3.79 -5.73 -11.48
CA GLY A 158 -2.77 -5.29 -12.43
C GLY A 158 -1.45 -6.03 -12.21
N ILE A 159 -0.61 -6.04 -13.25
CA ILE A 159 0.72 -6.62 -13.18
C ILE A 159 1.57 -5.84 -12.16
N GLY A 160 2.42 -6.53 -11.37
CA GLY A 160 3.23 -5.91 -10.32
C GLY A 160 2.48 -5.53 -9.05
N THR A 161 1.18 -5.81 -8.96
CA THR A 161 0.45 -5.60 -7.70
C THR A 161 0.75 -6.71 -6.68
N VAL A 162 0.53 -6.43 -5.40
CA VAL A 162 0.71 -7.42 -4.32
C VAL A 162 -0.06 -8.70 -4.58
N GLY A 163 -1.29 -8.60 -5.07
CA GLY A 163 -2.11 -9.77 -5.42
C GLY A 163 -1.54 -10.59 -6.58
N HIS A 164 -0.91 -9.94 -7.57
CA HIS A 164 -0.17 -10.63 -8.62
C HIS A 164 1.02 -11.39 -8.04
N LEU A 165 1.88 -10.71 -7.28
CA LEU A 165 3.08 -11.32 -6.69
C LEU A 165 2.75 -12.44 -5.69
N ALA A 166 1.66 -12.29 -4.92
CA ALA A 166 1.15 -13.36 -4.05
C ALA A 166 0.71 -14.59 -4.85
N SER A 167 0.04 -14.37 -6.00
CA SER A 167 -0.38 -15.47 -6.87
C SER A 167 0.82 -16.19 -7.46
N GLU A 168 1.82 -15.47 -8.00
CA GLU A 168 3.05 -16.03 -8.53
C GLU A 168 3.87 -16.77 -7.46
N LEU A 169 3.92 -16.23 -6.24
CA LEU A 169 4.56 -16.89 -5.11
C LEU A 169 3.87 -18.23 -4.78
N LEU A 170 2.52 -18.27 -4.79
CA LEU A 170 1.78 -19.53 -4.58
C LEU A 170 2.04 -20.51 -5.73
N ILE A 171 1.99 -20.05 -6.98
CA ILE A 171 2.25 -20.86 -8.17
C ILE A 171 3.62 -21.53 -8.08
N SER A 172 4.67 -20.75 -7.78
CA SER A 172 6.04 -21.27 -7.70
C SER A 172 6.24 -22.19 -6.51
N THR A 173 5.75 -21.81 -5.31
CA THR A 173 5.95 -22.56 -4.07
C THR A 173 5.18 -23.88 -4.06
N ALA A 174 3.95 -23.88 -4.59
CA ALA A 174 3.10 -25.09 -4.65
C ALA A 174 3.33 -25.95 -5.88
N GLY A 175 4.09 -25.47 -6.89
CA GLY A 175 4.33 -26.16 -8.15
C GLY A 175 3.03 -26.41 -8.93
N ILE A 176 2.16 -25.40 -9.02
CA ILE A 176 0.89 -25.42 -9.75
C ILE A 176 0.97 -24.55 -11.01
N LYS A 177 -0.01 -24.70 -11.90
CA LYS A 177 -0.13 -23.88 -13.11
C LYS A 177 -1.53 -23.28 -13.16
N LEU A 178 -1.59 -21.94 -13.22
CA LEU A 178 -2.82 -21.16 -13.30
C LEU A 178 -2.73 -20.20 -14.49
N THR A 179 -3.88 -19.72 -14.96
CA THR A 179 -3.94 -18.73 -16.04
C THR A 179 -4.25 -17.34 -15.48
N ALA A 180 -3.36 -16.37 -15.73
CA ALA A 180 -3.50 -15.01 -15.25
C ALA A 180 -4.47 -14.17 -16.09
N VAL A 181 -5.31 -13.36 -15.41
CA VAL A 181 -6.12 -12.30 -16.02
C VAL A 181 -5.85 -10.99 -15.26
N HIS A 182 -5.24 -10.03 -15.95
CA HIS A 182 -4.83 -8.76 -15.34
C HIS A 182 -5.84 -7.66 -15.63
N TYR A 183 -6.35 -7.02 -14.58
CA TYR A 183 -7.33 -5.94 -14.65
C TYR A 183 -6.70 -4.56 -14.38
N LYS A 184 -7.44 -3.50 -14.68
CA LYS A 184 -7.05 -2.11 -14.39
C LYS A 184 -7.56 -1.66 -13.01
N GLY A 185 -7.31 -2.47 -11.97
CA GLY A 185 -7.71 -2.17 -10.60
C GLY A 185 -8.51 -3.29 -9.92
N THR A 186 -8.71 -3.14 -8.61
CA THR A 186 -9.38 -4.14 -7.76
C THR A 186 -10.88 -4.27 -8.09
N GLY A 187 -11.56 -3.15 -8.39
CA GLY A 187 -13.00 -3.17 -8.66
C GLY A 187 -13.38 -4.13 -9.79
N PRO A 188 -12.89 -3.93 -11.03
CA PRO A 188 -13.17 -4.84 -12.15
C PRO A 188 -12.77 -6.29 -11.88
N SER A 189 -11.61 -6.54 -11.26
CA SER A 189 -11.15 -7.90 -10.96
C SER A 189 -12.05 -8.63 -9.96
N MET A 190 -12.60 -7.90 -8.98
CA MET A 190 -13.54 -8.46 -8.00
C MET A 190 -14.90 -8.75 -8.63
N VAL A 191 -15.38 -7.91 -9.54
CA VAL A 191 -16.64 -8.15 -10.28
C VAL A 191 -16.57 -9.46 -11.05
N ASP A 192 -15.50 -9.70 -11.78
CA ASP A 192 -15.31 -10.92 -12.56
C ASP A 192 -15.09 -12.17 -11.69
N LEU A 193 -14.45 -12.02 -10.53
CA LEU A 193 -14.36 -13.11 -9.56
C LEU A 193 -15.73 -13.46 -8.98
N VAL A 194 -16.55 -12.47 -8.62
CA VAL A 194 -17.93 -12.68 -8.14
C VAL A 194 -18.83 -13.28 -9.22
N GLY A 195 -18.59 -12.91 -10.50
CA GLY A 195 -19.30 -13.45 -11.66
C GLY A 195 -18.87 -14.86 -12.05
N GLY A 196 -17.77 -15.40 -11.48
CA GLY A 196 -17.23 -16.71 -11.81
C GLY A 196 -16.42 -16.76 -13.13
N HIS A 197 -16.18 -15.59 -13.77
CA HIS A 197 -15.34 -15.50 -14.97
C HIS A 197 -13.87 -15.84 -14.67
N VAL A 198 -13.44 -15.59 -13.45
CA VAL A 198 -12.17 -16.06 -12.86
C VAL A 198 -12.49 -16.73 -11.52
N GLN A 199 -11.61 -17.62 -11.02
CA GLN A 199 -11.95 -18.49 -9.90
C GLN A 199 -11.13 -18.21 -8.64
N MET A 200 -10.02 -17.47 -8.74
CA MET A 200 -9.08 -17.23 -7.64
C MET A 200 -8.53 -15.82 -7.69
N GLN A 201 -8.30 -15.23 -6.52
CA GLN A 201 -7.59 -13.95 -6.37
C GLN A 201 -6.91 -13.84 -5.01
N PHE A 202 -5.87 -12.99 -4.92
CA PHE A 202 -5.35 -12.45 -3.67
C PHE A 202 -5.70 -10.95 -3.54
N PRO A 203 -6.95 -10.58 -3.22
CA PRO A 203 -7.29 -9.20 -2.89
C PRO A 203 -6.75 -8.83 -1.50
N SER A 204 -6.66 -7.54 -1.18
CA SER A 204 -6.44 -7.12 0.20
C SER A 204 -7.66 -7.44 1.08
N MET A 205 -7.44 -7.57 2.38
CA MET A 205 -8.52 -7.84 3.34
C MET A 205 -9.71 -6.87 3.22
N PRO A 206 -9.53 -5.53 3.15
CA PRO A 206 -10.65 -4.59 2.99
C PRO A 206 -11.50 -4.86 1.75
N ALA A 207 -10.90 -5.30 0.66
CA ALA A 207 -11.62 -5.63 -0.56
C ALA A 207 -12.32 -6.99 -0.48
N ALA A 208 -11.77 -7.96 0.26
CA ALA A 208 -12.31 -9.32 0.36
C ALA A 208 -13.47 -9.43 1.36
N VAL A 209 -13.32 -8.82 2.55
CA VAL A 209 -14.22 -9.02 3.70
C VAL A 209 -15.70 -8.81 3.37
N PRO A 210 -16.13 -7.75 2.68
CA PRO A 210 -17.55 -7.56 2.38
C PRO A 210 -18.15 -8.66 1.53
N TYR A 211 -17.42 -9.19 0.55
CA TYR A 211 -17.91 -10.27 -0.33
C TYR A 211 -17.91 -11.62 0.35
N VAL A 212 -16.95 -11.86 1.24
CA VAL A 212 -16.91 -13.10 2.06
C VAL A 212 -18.07 -13.10 3.06
N ALA A 213 -18.33 -11.98 3.73
CA ALA A 213 -19.47 -11.82 4.63
C ALA A 213 -20.83 -12.03 3.91
N ALA A 214 -20.90 -11.61 2.63
CA ALA A 214 -22.07 -11.85 1.78
C ALA A 214 -22.12 -13.24 1.12
N ASN A 215 -21.22 -14.18 1.49
CA ASN A 215 -21.09 -15.52 0.90
C ASN A 215 -20.88 -15.51 -0.64
N ARG A 216 -20.40 -14.40 -1.21
CA ARG A 216 -20.12 -14.30 -2.64
C ARG A 216 -18.74 -14.84 -3.01
N MET A 217 -17.86 -15.00 -2.03
CA MET A 217 -16.51 -15.57 -2.13
C MET A 217 -16.20 -16.43 -0.93
N ARG A 218 -15.29 -17.38 -1.08
CA ARG A 218 -14.76 -18.18 0.02
C ARG A 218 -13.32 -17.79 0.29
N MET A 219 -13.03 -17.26 1.49
CA MET A 219 -11.67 -17.04 1.96
C MET A 219 -11.13 -18.32 2.56
N ILE A 220 -10.03 -18.85 2.04
CA ILE A 220 -9.42 -20.11 2.48
C ILE A 220 -8.08 -19.92 3.20
N ALA A 221 -7.45 -18.74 3.05
CA ALA A 221 -6.27 -18.37 3.80
C ALA A 221 -6.12 -16.84 3.85
N GLN A 222 -5.32 -16.36 4.78
CA GLN A 222 -4.83 -14.99 4.83
C GLN A 222 -3.29 -14.98 4.92
N THR A 223 -2.65 -13.92 4.46
CA THR A 223 -1.20 -13.89 4.22
C THR A 223 -0.41 -13.13 5.28
N GLY A 224 -1.07 -12.65 6.33
CA GLY A 224 -0.42 -12.02 7.49
C GLY A 224 0.32 -13.02 8.38
N GLU A 225 1.21 -12.53 9.23
CA GLU A 225 1.87 -13.35 10.26
C GLU A 225 0.88 -13.92 11.26
N LYS A 226 -0.21 -13.19 11.52
CA LYS A 226 -1.29 -13.54 12.44
C LYS A 226 -2.62 -13.47 11.69
N ARG A 227 -3.64 -14.13 12.27
CA ARG A 227 -5.01 -13.98 11.78
C ARG A 227 -5.53 -12.58 12.02
N SER A 228 -6.09 -11.97 10.98
CA SER A 228 -6.74 -10.67 11.10
C SER A 228 -8.00 -10.76 11.96
N PRO A 229 -8.28 -9.76 12.81
CA PRO A 229 -9.55 -9.66 13.53
C PRO A 229 -10.78 -9.64 12.62
N ALA A 230 -10.63 -9.19 11.37
CA ALA A 230 -11.71 -9.18 10.38
C ALA A 230 -12.10 -10.58 9.87
N ALA A 231 -11.23 -11.59 10.05
CA ALA A 231 -11.49 -12.98 9.63
C ALA A 231 -10.82 -13.99 10.59
N PRO A 232 -11.14 -14.01 11.88
CA PRO A 232 -10.43 -14.77 12.89
C PRO A 232 -10.54 -16.29 12.71
N ALA A 233 -11.57 -16.76 12.02
CA ALA A 233 -11.79 -18.18 11.72
C ALA A 233 -10.94 -18.69 10.55
N VAL A 234 -10.37 -17.79 9.71
CA VAL A 234 -9.60 -18.18 8.53
C VAL A 234 -8.13 -18.33 8.91
N PRO A 235 -7.50 -19.50 8.65
CA PRO A 235 -6.09 -19.69 8.98
C PRO A 235 -5.17 -18.87 8.08
N THR A 236 -3.94 -18.57 8.57
CA THR A 236 -2.91 -17.96 7.75
C THR A 236 -2.26 -18.99 6.80
N MET A 237 -1.56 -18.50 5.78
CA MET A 237 -0.71 -19.35 4.93
C MET A 237 0.37 -20.06 5.75
N LEU A 238 0.92 -19.40 6.78
CA LEU A 238 1.88 -19.99 7.72
C LEU A 238 1.29 -21.19 8.47
N GLU A 239 0.08 -21.04 9.00
CA GLU A 239 -0.64 -22.12 9.71
C GLU A 239 -0.97 -23.31 8.79
N GLN A 240 -1.04 -23.09 7.48
CA GLN A 240 -1.27 -24.12 6.47
C GLN A 240 0.03 -24.67 5.85
N GLY A 241 1.20 -24.37 6.46
CA GLY A 241 2.48 -24.99 6.14
C GLY A 241 3.35 -24.21 5.11
N TYR A 242 2.96 -23.03 4.70
CA TYR A 242 3.72 -22.16 3.78
C TYR A 242 4.58 -21.17 4.59
N LYS A 243 5.72 -21.62 5.13
CA LYS A 243 6.53 -20.93 6.15
C LYS A 243 7.00 -19.52 5.78
N ASP A 244 7.25 -19.25 4.50
CA ASP A 244 7.74 -17.95 4.02
C ASP A 244 6.69 -17.14 3.26
N PHE A 245 5.41 -17.51 3.39
CA PHE A 245 4.33 -16.86 2.68
C PHE A 245 3.70 -15.74 3.51
N ILE A 246 4.49 -14.68 3.74
CA ILE A 246 4.01 -13.45 4.37
C ILE A 246 3.94 -12.37 3.28
N VAL A 247 2.73 -11.99 2.91
CA VAL A 247 2.47 -10.98 1.88
C VAL A 247 1.46 -9.98 2.39
N SER A 248 1.92 -8.76 2.60
CA SER A 248 1.07 -7.65 3.01
C SER A 248 1.30 -6.42 2.14
N SER A 249 0.34 -5.51 2.15
CA SER A 249 0.44 -4.21 1.51
C SER A 249 0.59 -3.15 2.58
N GLY A 250 1.81 -2.63 2.75
CA GLY A 250 2.01 -1.44 3.56
C GLY A 250 1.40 -0.22 2.85
N PHE A 251 0.47 0.47 3.53
CA PHE A 251 -0.01 1.77 3.08
C PHE A 251 0.75 2.85 3.84
N ALA A 252 1.41 3.73 3.12
CA ALA A 252 2.35 4.68 3.72
C ALA A 252 2.22 6.08 3.11
N MET A 253 2.48 7.09 3.93
CA MET A 253 2.49 8.48 3.49
C MET A 253 3.90 8.93 3.15
N PHE A 254 4.00 9.73 2.09
CA PHE A 254 5.23 10.37 1.64
C PHE A 254 4.99 11.83 1.29
N GLY A 255 6.05 12.64 1.42
CA GLY A 255 6.15 13.95 0.79
C GLY A 255 7.15 13.93 -0.36
N PRO A 256 7.26 15.02 -1.16
CA PRO A 256 8.38 15.19 -2.09
C PRO A 256 9.73 15.14 -1.36
N ALA A 257 10.80 14.88 -2.10
CA ALA A 257 12.17 14.96 -1.55
C ALA A 257 12.44 16.30 -0.86
N ASN A 258 13.29 16.28 0.15
CA ASN A 258 13.71 17.48 0.90
C ASN A 258 12.56 18.23 1.61
N LEU A 259 11.48 17.55 1.96
CA LEU A 259 10.45 18.15 2.81
C LEU A 259 11.06 18.58 4.15
N PRO A 260 10.87 19.83 4.61
CA PRO A 260 11.41 20.29 5.89
C PRO A 260 11.00 19.37 7.05
N LYS A 261 11.98 19.01 7.89
CA LYS A 261 11.77 18.06 8.99
C LYS A 261 10.60 18.44 9.90
N ALA A 262 10.46 19.73 10.23
CA ALA A 262 9.37 20.21 11.07
C ALA A 262 7.97 19.96 10.45
N ILE A 263 7.85 20.05 9.12
CA ILE A 263 6.62 19.73 8.41
C ILE A 263 6.40 18.21 8.39
N ALA A 264 7.44 17.43 8.09
CA ALA A 264 7.37 15.97 8.10
C ALA A 264 6.92 15.44 9.48
N ASP A 265 7.52 15.94 10.56
CA ASP A 265 7.18 15.58 11.95
C ASP A 265 5.73 15.97 12.28
N ARG A 266 5.27 17.15 11.86
CA ARG A 266 3.89 17.61 12.08
C ARG A 266 2.86 16.74 11.37
N VAL A 267 3.13 16.37 10.11
CA VAL A 267 2.28 15.46 9.33
C VAL A 267 2.26 14.07 9.95
N ASN A 268 3.43 13.52 10.30
CA ASN A 268 3.54 12.22 10.95
C ASN A 268 2.78 12.19 12.27
N ALA A 269 2.96 13.20 13.14
CA ALA A 269 2.26 13.27 14.42
C ALA A 269 0.73 13.28 14.24
N ALA A 270 0.22 14.06 13.28
CA ALA A 270 -1.21 14.12 13.00
C ALA A 270 -1.75 12.79 12.44
N MET A 271 -1.01 12.14 11.53
CA MET A 271 -1.33 10.81 11.03
C MET A 271 -1.36 9.80 12.18
N ALA A 272 -0.29 9.68 12.95
CA ALA A 272 -0.20 8.72 14.06
C ALA A 272 -1.29 8.94 15.12
N GLN A 273 -1.62 10.19 15.43
CA GLN A 273 -2.71 10.53 16.35
C GLN A 273 -4.08 10.15 15.77
N SER A 274 -4.31 10.37 14.46
CA SER A 274 -5.57 10.01 13.81
C SER A 274 -5.82 8.50 13.85
N LEU A 275 -4.77 7.69 13.70
CA LEU A 275 -4.86 6.23 13.76
C LEU A 275 -5.13 5.68 15.17
N LYS A 276 -4.82 6.47 16.21
CA LYS A 276 -5.15 6.15 17.61
C LYS A 276 -6.58 6.54 18.00
N ASP A 277 -7.29 7.31 17.17
CA ASP A 277 -8.70 7.61 17.42
C ASP A 277 -9.49 6.28 17.44
N PRO A 278 -10.30 6.02 18.48
CA PRO A 278 -10.99 4.73 18.64
C PRO A 278 -11.90 4.36 17.47
N LYS A 279 -12.55 5.34 16.83
CA LYS A 279 -13.45 5.10 15.70
C LYS A 279 -12.65 4.75 14.44
N VAL A 280 -11.57 5.49 14.19
CA VAL A 280 -10.66 5.23 13.06
C VAL A 280 -9.99 3.88 13.21
N ASN A 281 -9.42 3.60 14.38
CA ASN A 281 -8.74 2.34 14.68
C ASN A 281 -9.68 1.14 14.51
N LYS A 282 -10.86 1.20 15.13
CA LYS A 282 -11.89 0.15 15.00
C LYS A 282 -12.28 -0.07 13.54
N SER A 283 -12.55 1.00 12.79
CA SER A 283 -12.95 0.92 11.38
C SER A 283 -11.87 0.28 10.51
N LEU A 284 -10.59 0.60 10.72
CA LEU A 284 -9.48 -0.02 10.00
C LEU A 284 -9.36 -1.52 10.33
N LEU A 285 -9.44 -1.88 11.62
CA LEU A 285 -9.38 -3.29 12.04
C LEU A 285 -10.54 -4.12 11.49
N GLU A 286 -11.77 -3.59 11.49
CA GLU A 286 -12.94 -4.24 10.89
C GLU A 286 -12.79 -4.47 9.39
N GLN A 287 -12.04 -3.61 8.71
CA GLN A 287 -11.67 -3.77 7.31
C GLN A 287 -10.48 -4.73 7.11
N GLY A 288 -9.84 -5.20 8.18
CA GLY A 288 -8.66 -6.06 8.11
C GLY A 288 -7.36 -5.30 7.80
N ALA A 289 -7.36 -3.99 8.05
CA ALA A 289 -6.17 -3.16 8.01
C ALA A 289 -5.65 -2.94 9.43
N GLU A 290 -4.39 -3.27 9.69
CA GLU A 290 -3.76 -3.09 11.00
C GLU A 290 -3.10 -1.71 11.08
N PRO A 291 -3.63 -0.74 11.87
CA PRO A 291 -3.03 0.58 12.00
C PRO A 291 -1.65 0.49 12.64
N THR A 292 -0.65 1.13 12.04
CA THR A 292 0.73 1.09 12.54
C THR A 292 1.22 2.44 13.06
N GLY A 293 1.05 3.53 12.30
CA GLY A 293 1.43 4.88 12.72
C GLY A 293 2.92 5.02 13.04
N THR A 294 3.80 4.46 12.20
CA THR A 294 5.25 4.44 12.45
C THR A 294 5.88 5.84 12.35
N SER A 295 7.08 6.01 12.95
CA SER A 295 7.88 7.21 12.72
C SER A 295 8.42 7.28 11.27
N PRO A 296 8.86 8.46 10.79
CA PRO A 296 9.50 8.60 9.49
C PRO A 296 10.75 7.72 9.32
N GLU A 297 11.57 7.57 10.37
CA GLU A 297 12.78 6.74 10.36
C GLU A 297 12.44 5.24 10.25
N ALA A 298 11.44 4.79 11.00
CA ALA A 298 10.96 3.41 10.91
C ALA A 298 10.36 3.12 9.53
N HIS A 299 9.65 4.11 8.94
CA HIS A 299 9.13 4.02 7.59
C HIS A 299 10.25 3.96 6.53
N ASP A 300 11.31 4.77 6.62
CA ASP A 300 12.45 4.68 5.68
C ASP A 300 13.09 3.28 5.71
N LYS A 301 13.33 2.75 6.91
CA LYS A 301 13.85 1.39 7.09
C LYS A 301 12.92 0.33 6.46
N PHE A 302 11.63 0.43 6.71
CA PHE A 302 10.61 -0.44 6.15
C PHE A 302 10.60 -0.36 4.61
N ASN A 303 10.56 0.85 4.04
CA ASN A 303 10.53 1.10 2.60
C ASN A 303 11.73 0.44 1.89
N ARG A 304 12.94 0.62 2.43
CA ARG A 304 14.16 -0.01 1.90
C ARG A 304 14.11 -1.53 1.98
N ALA A 305 13.67 -2.09 3.09
CA ALA A 305 13.54 -3.53 3.27
C ALA A 305 12.54 -4.14 2.30
N GLU A 306 11.37 -3.51 2.13
CA GLU A 306 10.34 -3.96 1.19
C GLU A 306 10.82 -3.93 -0.27
N ILE A 307 11.52 -2.87 -0.70
CA ILE A 307 12.10 -2.81 -2.05
C ILE A 307 13.05 -3.98 -2.29
N GLN A 308 13.96 -4.26 -1.36
CA GLN A 308 14.90 -5.38 -1.49
C GLN A 308 14.19 -6.75 -1.50
N LYS A 309 13.17 -6.91 -0.68
CA LYS A 309 12.32 -8.11 -0.65
C LYS A 309 11.66 -8.34 -2.02
N TRP A 310 11.04 -7.31 -2.60
CA TRP A 310 10.35 -7.45 -3.88
C TRP A 310 11.31 -7.68 -5.04
N ILE A 311 12.49 -7.03 -5.05
CA ILE A 311 13.55 -7.33 -6.03
C ILE A 311 13.94 -8.82 -5.96
N LYS A 312 14.09 -9.36 -4.75
CA LYS A 312 14.38 -10.79 -4.56
C LYS A 312 13.25 -11.68 -5.08
N VAL A 313 12.00 -11.38 -4.71
CA VAL A 313 10.81 -12.17 -5.12
C VAL A 313 10.66 -12.19 -6.64
N VAL A 314 10.74 -11.03 -7.30
CA VAL A 314 10.62 -10.91 -8.78
C VAL A 314 11.72 -11.73 -9.48
N ARG A 315 12.95 -11.61 -8.99
CA ARG A 315 14.09 -12.36 -9.54
C ARG A 315 13.93 -13.88 -9.35
N ASP A 316 13.63 -14.31 -8.12
CA ASP A 316 13.58 -15.74 -7.76
C ASP A 316 12.38 -16.45 -8.42
N ALA A 317 11.25 -15.76 -8.59
CA ALA A 317 10.07 -16.24 -9.32
C ALA A 317 10.18 -16.04 -10.85
N ARG A 318 11.28 -15.43 -11.34
CA ARG A 318 11.51 -15.12 -12.76
C ARG A 318 10.36 -14.34 -13.41
N ILE A 319 9.79 -13.40 -12.66
CA ILE A 319 8.71 -12.55 -13.17
C ILE A 319 9.29 -11.56 -14.16
N GLU A 320 8.68 -11.44 -15.34
CA GLU A 320 9.15 -10.53 -16.38
C GLU A 320 8.89 -9.08 -15.98
N MET A 321 9.94 -8.24 -16.04
CA MET A 321 9.84 -6.79 -15.84
C MET A 321 9.19 -6.14 -17.07
N GLN A 322 8.36 -5.12 -16.82
CA GLN A 322 7.68 -4.32 -17.84
C GLN A 322 8.53 -3.16 -18.36
#